data_7ae0cb1dc815f228bf1f0745dea961eb
#
_entry.id   7ae0cb1dc815f228bf1f0745dea961eb
#
_cell.length_a   1.000
_cell.length_b   1.000
_cell.length_c   1.000
_cell.angle_alpha   90.00
_cell.angle_beta   90.00
_cell.angle_gamma   90.00
#
_symmetry.space_group_name_H-M   'P 1'
#
loop_
_entity.id
_entity.type
_entity.pdbx_description
1 polymer ?
#
loop_
_entity_poly.entity_id
_entity_poly.type
_entity_poly.pdbx_seq_one_letter_code
_entity_poly.pdbx_strand_id
1 'polypeptide(L)'
;LIHLVIVICFFISNFDIRICGVRLKNIPNLQVLEMHVKSAEFVTSAVKPDQYPEARLPEIAFAGRSNVGKSSLINTLVNRRHLVKTSSTPGRTQLINFFIINQAFYLVDLPGYGYAKVPAAVKKKWGPMIEGYLKKRSSLQAVTLIMDIRRVPQVEERNFIDWLNLYHIPVIPVLTKADKLSKNKQNKQVGLITAALEIDREQLTLFSAKSRLGKERLWDIIESQVIRMPQEELQDGIP
;
A
#
# COMPACT_ATOMS: atom_id res chain seq x y z
N LEU A 1 16.33 -20.07 -16.93
CA LEU A 1 17.62 -19.35 -16.74
C LEU A 1 17.46 -17.82 -16.97
N ILE A 2 16.67 -17.39 -17.97
CA ILE A 2 16.44 -15.96 -18.28
C ILE A 2 15.58 -15.27 -17.20
N HIS A 3 14.63 -15.96 -16.57
CA HIS A 3 13.78 -15.43 -15.50
C HIS A 3 14.52 -15.19 -14.18
N LEU A 4 15.57 -15.95 -13.88
CA LEU A 4 16.35 -15.79 -12.66
C LEU A 4 17.22 -14.53 -12.67
N VAL A 5 17.66 -14.10 -13.86
CA VAL A 5 18.51 -12.89 -14.04
C VAL A 5 17.72 -11.61 -13.80
N ILE A 6 16.42 -11.57 -14.11
CA ILE A 6 15.59 -10.37 -13.96
C ILE A 6 15.30 -10.05 -12.49
N VAL A 7 15.17 -11.06 -11.64
CA VAL A 7 14.88 -10.88 -10.20
C VAL A 7 16.10 -10.37 -9.42
N ILE A 8 17.32 -10.73 -9.85
CA ILE A 8 18.57 -10.29 -9.17
C ILE A 8 18.94 -8.83 -9.49
N CYS A 9 18.53 -8.29 -10.65
CA CYS A 9 18.82 -6.89 -11.02
C CYS A 9 18.02 -5.85 -10.22
N PHE A 10 16.95 -6.23 -9.51
CA PHE A 10 16.12 -5.28 -8.75
C PHE A 10 16.70 -4.90 -7.37
N PHE A 11 17.71 -5.64 -6.87
CA PHE A 11 18.23 -5.43 -5.51
C PHE A 11 19.60 -4.75 -5.43
N ILE A 12 20.28 -4.47 -6.56
CA ILE A 12 21.64 -3.93 -6.52
C ILE A 12 21.80 -2.76 -7.50
N SER A 13 21.41 -1.58 -7.07
CA SER A 13 21.88 -0.34 -7.70
C SER A 13 23.37 -0.17 -7.38
N ASN A 14 24.23 -0.21 -8.42
CA ASN A 14 25.69 0.02 -8.39
C ASN A 14 26.62 -1.20 -8.19
N PHE A 15 26.35 -2.34 -8.80
CA PHE A 15 27.38 -3.37 -8.93
C PHE A 15 27.61 -3.75 -10.40
N ASP A 16 28.90 -3.75 -10.83
CA ASP A 16 29.36 -4.31 -12.10
C ASP A 16 29.20 -5.86 -12.03
N ILE A 17 28.11 -6.40 -12.56
CA ILE A 17 27.89 -7.84 -12.57
C ILE A 17 28.55 -8.45 -13.80
N ARG A 18 29.60 -9.26 -13.57
CA ARG A 18 30.19 -10.15 -14.56
C ARG A 18 29.58 -11.53 -14.41
N ILE A 19 28.79 -11.97 -15.38
CA ILE A 19 28.35 -13.35 -15.51
C ILE A 19 28.92 -13.92 -16.81
N CYS A 20 29.72 -14.96 -16.72
CA CYS A 20 30.35 -15.66 -17.85
C CYS A 20 31.06 -14.76 -18.87
N GLY A 21 31.87 -13.79 -18.42
CA GLY A 21 32.73 -13.02 -19.33
C GLY A 21 32.02 -11.91 -20.13
N VAL A 22 30.74 -11.72 -19.98
CA VAL A 22 29.98 -10.67 -20.67
C VAL A 22 29.83 -9.45 -19.77
N ARG A 23 30.40 -8.33 -20.19
CA ARG A 23 30.27 -7.02 -19.56
C ARG A 23 28.93 -6.42 -20.03
N LEU A 24 27.89 -6.48 -19.19
CA LEU A 24 26.61 -5.84 -19.44
C LEU A 24 26.74 -4.32 -19.22
N LYS A 25 27.43 -3.63 -20.12
CA LYS A 25 27.33 -2.18 -20.27
C LYS A 25 26.28 -1.91 -21.34
N ASN A 26 25.29 -1.09 -20.99
CA ASN A 26 24.26 -0.58 -21.87
C ASN A 26 23.32 -1.67 -22.45
N ILE A 27 22.31 -2.06 -21.65
CA ILE A 27 21.03 -2.50 -22.22
C ILE A 27 20.27 -1.21 -22.52
N PRO A 28 20.21 -0.73 -23.78
CA PRO A 28 19.31 0.34 -24.15
C PRO A 28 17.90 -0.25 -24.06
N ASN A 29 17.00 0.40 -23.35
CA ASN A 29 15.61 0.02 -23.15
C ASN A 29 15.32 -1.03 -22.05
N LEU A 30 15.95 -0.94 -20.87
CA LEU A 30 15.20 -1.23 -19.67
C LEU A 30 14.28 -0.01 -19.44
N GLN A 31 13.18 0.06 -20.18
CA GLN A 31 12.07 0.94 -19.83
C GLN A 31 11.63 0.46 -18.45
N VAL A 32 12.01 1.21 -17.41
CA VAL A 32 11.25 1.21 -16.16
C VAL A 32 9.84 1.51 -16.63
N LEU A 33 8.98 0.49 -16.62
CA LEU A 33 7.58 0.64 -16.99
C LEU A 33 6.96 1.51 -15.90
N GLU A 34 7.07 2.84 -16.06
CA GLU A 34 6.33 3.76 -15.20
C GLU A 34 4.85 3.39 -15.31
N MET A 35 4.26 2.99 -14.21
CA MET A 35 2.83 2.66 -14.19
C MET A 35 2.00 3.89 -14.53
N HIS A 36 1.68 4.01 -15.80
CA HIS A 36 0.73 5.03 -16.25
C HIS A 36 -0.69 4.54 -15.96
N VAL A 37 -1.37 5.22 -15.04
CA VAL A 37 -2.79 4.96 -14.78
C VAL A 37 -3.61 5.44 -15.97
N LYS A 38 -4.00 4.50 -16.84
CA LYS A 38 -4.88 4.73 -18.00
C LYS A 38 -6.35 4.74 -17.58
N SER A 39 -6.74 3.76 -16.77
CA SER A 39 -8.09 3.67 -16.22
C SER A 39 -8.07 3.47 -14.70
N ALA A 40 -9.06 4.01 -14.01
CA ALA A 40 -9.29 3.81 -12.59
C ALA A 40 -10.80 3.95 -12.34
N GLU A 41 -11.46 2.86 -11.94
CA GLU A 41 -12.91 2.76 -11.87
C GLU A 41 -13.33 2.14 -10.54
N PHE A 42 -14.42 2.66 -9.97
CA PHE A 42 -15.07 2.05 -8.82
C PHE A 42 -15.78 0.77 -9.26
N VAL A 43 -15.58 -0.32 -8.52
CA VAL A 43 -16.20 -1.61 -8.83
C VAL A 43 -17.34 -1.90 -7.87
N THR A 44 -17.05 -1.96 -6.55
CA THR A 44 -18.07 -2.25 -5.55
C THR A 44 -17.69 -1.77 -4.17
N SER A 45 -18.68 -1.70 -3.29
CA SER A 45 -18.51 -1.53 -1.84
C SER A 45 -19.04 -2.76 -1.12
N ALA A 46 -18.29 -3.30 -0.20
CA ALA A 46 -18.60 -4.57 0.44
C ALA A 46 -18.48 -4.54 1.97
N VAL A 47 -19.29 -5.36 2.64
CA VAL A 47 -19.23 -5.64 4.08
C VAL A 47 -19.00 -7.12 4.37
N LYS A 48 -19.20 -8.00 3.37
CA LYS A 48 -19.09 -9.45 3.49
C LYS A 48 -18.28 -10.03 2.33
N PRO A 49 -17.64 -11.19 2.52
CA PRO A 49 -16.82 -11.83 1.49
C PRO A 49 -17.53 -12.14 0.17
N ASP A 50 -18.82 -12.46 0.22
CA ASP A 50 -19.66 -12.75 -0.95
C ASP A 50 -19.92 -11.54 -1.87
N GLN A 51 -19.62 -10.33 -1.36
CA GLN A 51 -19.71 -9.07 -2.10
C GLN A 51 -18.38 -8.63 -2.71
N TYR A 52 -17.29 -9.33 -2.43
CA TYR A 52 -15.97 -8.98 -2.97
C TYR A 52 -15.88 -9.36 -4.45
N PRO A 53 -15.12 -8.62 -5.26
CA PRO A 53 -14.77 -9.09 -6.60
C PRO A 53 -14.07 -10.44 -6.53
N GLU A 54 -14.11 -11.21 -7.63
CA GLU A 54 -13.34 -12.45 -7.71
C GLU A 54 -11.85 -12.20 -7.44
N ALA A 55 -11.21 -13.12 -6.70
CA ALA A 55 -9.81 -13.01 -6.29
C ALA A 55 -8.82 -13.37 -7.42
N ARG A 56 -9.06 -12.83 -8.63
CA ARG A 56 -8.22 -13.10 -9.82
C ARG A 56 -7.12 -12.09 -10.03
N LEU A 57 -7.29 -10.89 -9.52
CA LEU A 57 -6.33 -9.79 -9.69
C LEU A 57 -5.68 -9.44 -8.35
N PRO A 58 -4.38 -9.03 -8.34
CA PRO A 58 -3.70 -8.58 -7.14
C PRO A 58 -4.45 -7.40 -6.49
N GLU A 59 -4.33 -7.29 -5.17
CA GLU A 59 -4.96 -6.22 -4.39
C GLU A 59 -3.95 -5.52 -3.49
N ILE A 60 -4.00 -4.19 -3.48
CA ILE A 60 -3.27 -3.35 -2.52
C ILE A 60 -4.29 -2.63 -1.66
N ALA A 61 -4.30 -2.97 -0.37
CA ALA A 61 -5.22 -2.34 0.59
C ALA A 61 -4.65 -1.05 1.17
N PHE A 62 -5.52 -0.08 1.43
CA PHE A 62 -5.18 1.21 2.04
C PHE A 62 -5.87 1.32 3.39
N ALA A 63 -5.07 1.32 4.45
CA ALA A 63 -5.49 1.44 5.84
C ALA A 63 -4.96 2.73 6.47
N GLY A 64 -5.65 3.25 7.47
CA GLY A 64 -5.20 4.41 8.22
C GLY A 64 -6.32 5.01 9.07
N ARG A 65 -5.95 5.86 10.03
CA ARG A 65 -6.95 6.55 10.87
C ARG A 65 -7.79 7.52 10.02
N SER A 66 -8.96 7.85 10.52
CA SER A 66 -9.80 8.88 9.90
C SER A 66 -9.06 10.21 9.77
N ASN A 67 -9.21 10.88 8.63
CA ASN A 67 -8.61 12.18 8.32
C ASN A 67 -7.07 12.21 8.21
N VAL A 68 -6.41 11.08 8.07
CA VAL A 68 -4.96 11.03 7.78
C VAL A 68 -4.63 11.45 6.34
N GLY A 69 -5.59 11.46 5.43
CA GLY A 69 -5.39 11.83 4.03
C GLY A 69 -5.46 10.64 3.06
N LYS A 70 -6.01 9.50 3.49
CA LYS A 70 -6.13 8.27 2.69
C LYS A 70 -6.80 8.50 1.34
N SER A 71 -8.02 9.06 1.30
CA SER A 71 -8.72 9.33 0.03
C SER A 71 -7.99 10.34 -0.87
N SER A 72 -7.32 11.35 -0.28
CA SER A 72 -6.51 12.30 -1.04
C SER A 72 -5.28 11.64 -1.65
N LEU A 73 -4.65 10.71 -0.92
CA LEU A 73 -3.51 9.93 -1.41
C LEU A 73 -3.95 9.05 -2.58
N ILE A 74 -5.01 8.24 -2.45
CA ILE A 74 -5.51 7.37 -3.52
C ILE A 74 -5.85 8.19 -4.76
N ASN A 75 -6.61 9.27 -4.61
CA ASN A 75 -6.97 10.17 -5.73
C ASN A 75 -5.73 10.75 -6.43
N THR A 76 -4.68 11.11 -5.66
CA THR A 76 -3.42 11.62 -6.20
C THR A 76 -2.64 10.55 -6.95
N LEU A 77 -2.59 9.32 -6.42
CA LEU A 77 -1.95 8.19 -7.08
C LEU A 77 -2.55 7.96 -8.47
N VAL A 78 -3.86 7.86 -8.55
CA VAL A 78 -4.55 7.55 -9.80
C VAL A 78 -4.83 8.75 -10.71
N ASN A 79 -4.33 9.94 -10.37
CA ASN A 79 -4.61 11.19 -11.10
C ASN A 79 -6.10 11.47 -11.33
N ARG A 80 -6.96 11.11 -10.36
CA ARG A 80 -8.41 11.38 -10.38
C ARG A 80 -8.79 12.22 -9.17
N ARG A 81 -9.61 13.28 -9.37
CA ARG A 81 -9.98 14.18 -8.26
C ARG A 81 -11.06 13.61 -7.33
N HIS A 82 -11.89 12.70 -7.83
CA HIS A 82 -13.10 12.27 -7.14
C HIS A 82 -13.37 10.75 -7.24
N LEU A 83 -12.35 9.92 -7.54
CA LEU A 83 -12.52 8.46 -7.56
C LEU A 83 -12.94 7.98 -6.16
N VAL A 84 -12.16 8.36 -5.15
CA VAL A 84 -12.52 8.12 -3.76
C VAL A 84 -13.13 9.40 -3.19
N LYS A 85 -14.36 9.31 -2.68
CA LYS A 85 -15.03 10.45 -2.06
C LYS A 85 -14.28 10.90 -0.82
N THR A 86 -13.72 12.11 -0.86
CA THR A 86 -13.14 12.74 0.32
C THR A 86 -14.27 13.26 1.20
N SER A 87 -14.28 12.92 2.48
CA SER A 87 -15.24 13.45 3.44
C SER A 87 -14.48 14.07 4.60
N SER A 88 -14.87 15.29 4.98
CA SER A 88 -14.49 15.89 6.24
C SER A 88 -15.27 15.29 7.42
N THR A 89 -16.40 14.63 7.13
CA THR A 89 -17.22 13.97 8.16
C THR A 89 -16.63 12.60 8.47
N PRO A 90 -16.16 12.40 9.69
CA PRO A 90 -15.55 11.14 10.10
C PRO A 90 -16.58 10.01 10.20
N GLY A 91 -16.13 8.76 9.91
CA GLY A 91 -17.00 7.58 10.00
C GLY A 91 -17.93 7.35 8.78
N ARG A 92 -17.74 8.11 7.69
CA ARG A 92 -18.56 7.97 6.48
C ARG A 92 -18.24 6.73 5.65
N THR A 93 -16.98 6.30 5.61
CA THR A 93 -16.59 5.06 4.95
C THR A 93 -16.74 3.91 5.94
N GLN A 94 -17.83 3.17 5.82
CA GLN A 94 -18.14 1.99 6.65
C GLN A 94 -17.97 0.69 5.87
N LEU A 95 -17.56 0.78 4.61
CA LEU A 95 -17.49 -0.30 3.64
C LEU A 95 -16.06 -0.44 3.13
N ILE A 96 -15.71 -1.63 2.70
CA ILE A 96 -14.50 -1.88 1.92
C ILE A 96 -14.81 -1.52 0.47
N ASN A 97 -14.09 -0.57 -0.12
CA ASN A 97 -14.32 -0.12 -1.48
C ASN A 97 -13.24 -0.63 -2.43
N PHE A 98 -13.64 -1.25 -3.51
CA PHE A 98 -12.75 -1.80 -4.53
C PHE A 98 -12.72 -0.90 -5.77
N PHE A 99 -11.51 -0.57 -6.23
CA PHE A 99 -11.26 0.22 -7.43
C PHE A 99 -10.32 -0.55 -8.34
N ILE A 100 -10.73 -0.83 -9.57
CA ILE A 100 -9.88 -1.50 -10.56
C ILE A 100 -8.99 -0.48 -11.27
N ILE A 101 -7.72 -0.80 -11.41
CA ILE A 101 -6.70 0.04 -12.05
C ILE A 101 -6.17 -0.68 -13.28
N ASN A 102 -6.27 -0.03 -14.45
CA ASN A 102 -5.78 -0.55 -15.73
C ASN A 102 -6.29 -1.97 -16.06
N GLN A 103 -7.40 -2.42 -15.49
CA GLN A 103 -7.90 -3.79 -15.57
C GLN A 103 -6.87 -4.85 -15.10
N ALA A 104 -5.88 -4.47 -14.29
CA ALA A 104 -4.73 -5.29 -13.90
C ALA A 104 -4.68 -5.63 -12.41
N PHE A 105 -5.16 -4.76 -11.54
CA PHE A 105 -5.15 -4.96 -10.08
C PHE A 105 -6.18 -4.05 -9.40
N TYR A 106 -6.41 -4.30 -8.10
CA TYR A 106 -7.33 -3.49 -7.30
C TYR A 106 -6.56 -2.61 -6.29
N LEU A 107 -6.99 -1.35 -6.15
CA LEU A 107 -6.78 -0.57 -4.94
C LEU A 107 -8.01 -0.74 -4.05
N VAL A 108 -7.78 -1.10 -2.78
CA VAL A 108 -8.87 -1.41 -1.85
C VAL A 108 -8.84 -0.41 -0.69
N ASP A 109 -9.86 0.47 -0.65
CA ASP A 109 -9.98 1.51 0.38
C ASP A 109 -10.70 0.94 1.61
N LEU A 110 -9.94 0.66 2.66
CA LEU A 110 -10.47 0.16 3.93
C LEU A 110 -11.09 1.29 4.76
N PRO A 111 -12.12 1.02 5.58
CA PRO A 111 -12.65 1.98 6.52
C PRO A 111 -11.57 2.56 7.44
N GLY A 112 -11.63 3.88 7.67
CA GLY A 112 -10.69 4.53 8.58
C GLY A 112 -10.95 4.13 10.04
N TYR A 113 -9.92 3.65 10.75
CA TYR A 113 -10.01 3.30 12.18
C TYR A 113 -9.77 4.50 13.11
N GLY A 114 -9.92 4.30 14.41
CA GLY A 114 -9.50 5.26 15.44
C GLY A 114 -10.38 6.50 15.59
N TYR A 115 -11.65 6.47 15.15
CA TYR A 115 -12.54 7.60 15.33
C TYR A 115 -13.32 7.53 16.64
N ALA A 116 -13.09 8.48 17.55
CA ALA A 116 -13.68 8.52 18.89
C ALA A 116 -15.22 8.65 18.89
N LYS A 117 -15.79 9.33 17.88
CA LYS A 117 -17.23 9.60 17.79
C LYS A 117 -18.04 8.53 17.05
N VAL A 118 -17.42 7.43 16.62
CA VAL A 118 -18.17 6.30 16.04
C VAL A 118 -18.75 5.49 17.17
N PRO A 119 -20.08 5.17 17.15
CA PRO A 119 -20.70 4.33 18.18
C PRO A 119 -19.97 3.01 18.37
N ALA A 120 -19.87 2.54 19.61
CA ALA A 120 -19.16 1.31 19.93
C ALA A 120 -19.67 0.09 19.13
N ALA A 121 -20.98 0.03 18.85
CA ALA A 121 -21.60 -0.99 18.02
C ALA A 121 -21.05 -1.03 16.59
N VAL A 122 -20.72 0.13 16.00
CA VAL A 122 -20.13 0.21 14.67
C VAL A 122 -18.65 -0.20 14.69
N LYS A 123 -17.89 0.23 15.71
CA LYS A 123 -16.51 -0.22 15.93
C LYS A 123 -16.42 -1.74 16.08
N LYS A 124 -17.36 -2.34 16.81
CA LYS A 124 -17.43 -3.79 17.00
C LYS A 124 -17.65 -4.58 15.69
N LYS A 125 -18.29 -3.97 14.68
CA LYS A 125 -18.50 -4.60 13.37
C LYS A 125 -17.31 -4.41 12.41
N TRP A 126 -16.57 -3.31 12.50
CA TRP A 126 -15.46 -3.02 11.61
C TRP A 126 -14.25 -3.94 11.83
N GLY A 127 -13.91 -4.20 13.08
CA GLY A 127 -12.78 -5.07 13.39
C GLY A 127 -12.89 -6.42 12.69
N PRO A 128 -13.97 -7.20 12.92
CA PRO A 128 -14.18 -8.50 12.28
C PRO A 128 -14.24 -8.43 10.75
N MET A 129 -14.82 -7.35 10.16
CA MET A 129 -14.88 -7.18 8.71
C MET A 129 -13.49 -6.98 8.10
N ILE A 130 -12.69 -6.05 8.66
CA ILE A 130 -11.35 -5.76 8.18
C ILE A 130 -10.43 -6.96 8.42
N GLU A 131 -10.48 -7.55 9.60
CA GLU A 131 -9.71 -8.74 9.95
C GLU A 131 -10.04 -9.91 9.03
N GLY A 132 -11.33 -10.14 8.76
CA GLY A 132 -11.79 -11.18 7.85
C GLY A 132 -11.29 -10.97 6.42
N TYR A 133 -11.29 -9.72 5.93
CA TYR A 133 -10.71 -9.38 4.63
C TYR A 133 -9.21 -9.63 4.61
N LEU A 134 -8.46 -9.05 5.55
CA LEU A 134 -7.00 -9.13 5.57
C LEU A 134 -6.48 -10.57 5.74
N LYS A 135 -7.13 -11.40 6.57
CA LYS A 135 -6.70 -12.79 6.82
C LYS A 135 -7.05 -13.76 5.71
N LYS A 136 -8.19 -13.55 5.03
CA LYS A 136 -8.76 -14.56 4.14
C LYS A 136 -8.66 -14.22 2.65
N ARG A 137 -8.20 -13.00 2.33
CA ARG A 137 -8.16 -12.54 0.95
C ARG A 137 -6.86 -12.98 0.26
N SER A 138 -6.93 -14.03 -0.54
CA SER A 138 -5.77 -14.62 -1.23
C SER A 138 -5.11 -13.68 -2.25
N SER A 139 -5.87 -12.77 -2.86
CA SER A 139 -5.37 -11.78 -3.81
C SER A 139 -4.68 -10.56 -3.15
N LEU A 140 -4.73 -10.43 -1.82
CA LEU A 140 -4.08 -9.32 -1.11
C LEU A 140 -2.56 -9.48 -1.13
N GLN A 141 -1.87 -8.48 -1.73
CA GLN A 141 -0.40 -8.49 -1.85
C GLN A 141 0.28 -7.63 -0.78
N ALA A 142 -0.32 -6.51 -0.39
CA ALA A 142 0.24 -5.61 0.62
C ALA A 142 -0.82 -4.69 1.22
N VAL A 143 -0.50 -4.12 2.38
CA VAL A 143 -1.29 -3.07 3.03
C VAL A 143 -0.49 -1.78 3.11
N THR A 144 -0.96 -0.72 2.47
CA THR A 144 -0.44 0.64 2.63
C THR A 144 -1.00 1.25 3.91
N LEU A 145 -0.14 1.38 4.94
CA LEU A 145 -0.50 2.00 6.22
C LEU A 145 -0.25 3.50 6.18
N ILE A 146 -1.31 4.29 6.20
CA ILE A 146 -1.28 5.74 6.02
C ILE A 146 -1.37 6.45 7.36
N MET A 147 -0.38 7.29 7.63
CA MET A 147 -0.26 8.09 8.86
C MET A 147 -0.04 9.57 8.51
N ASP A 148 -0.42 10.46 9.41
CA ASP A 148 -0.17 11.91 9.28
C ASP A 148 1.20 12.22 9.89
N ILE A 149 2.16 12.73 9.10
CA ILE A 149 3.53 13.04 9.55
C ILE A 149 3.59 13.94 10.79
N ARG A 150 2.56 14.73 11.04
CA ARG A 150 2.50 15.66 12.17
C ARG A 150 2.24 14.99 13.52
N ARG A 151 1.94 13.68 13.52
CA ARG A 151 1.58 12.91 14.70
C ARG A 151 2.51 11.71 14.87
N VAL A 152 3.01 11.50 16.07
CA VAL A 152 3.69 10.26 16.40
C VAL A 152 2.64 9.15 16.49
N PRO A 153 2.85 7.99 15.85
CA PRO A 153 1.99 6.83 15.97
C PRO A 153 1.80 6.42 17.43
N GLN A 154 0.65 5.88 17.73
CA GLN A 154 0.33 5.31 19.03
C GLN A 154 0.47 3.78 18.99
N VAL A 155 0.22 3.14 20.10
CA VAL A 155 0.31 1.68 20.22
C VAL A 155 -0.56 0.93 19.20
N GLU A 156 -1.67 1.52 18.78
CA GLU A 156 -2.57 0.92 17.81
C GLU A 156 -1.95 0.75 16.43
N GLU A 157 -1.19 1.74 15.94
CA GLU A 157 -0.49 1.64 14.66
C GLU A 157 0.62 0.59 14.72
N ARG A 158 1.35 0.52 15.84
CA ARG A 158 2.37 -0.49 16.08
C ARG A 158 1.76 -1.89 16.11
N ASN A 159 0.75 -2.10 16.94
CA ASN A 159 0.07 -3.39 17.03
C ASN A 159 -0.52 -3.83 15.68
N PHE A 160 -0.96 -2.90 14.83
CA PHE A 160 -1.47 -3.23 13.51
C PHE A 160 -0.35 -3.71 12.57
N ILE A 161 0.84 -3.09 12.62
CA ILE A 161 2.01 -3.56 11.88
C ILE A 161 2.42 -4.95 12.36
N ASP A 162 2.55 -5.15 13.67
CA ASP A 162 2.93 -6.44 14.26
C ASP A 162 1.93 -7.55 13.89
N TRP A 163 0.65 -7.20 13.88
CA TRP A 163 -0.40 -8.12 13.45
C TRP A 163 -0.29 -8.47 11.96
N LEU A 164 -0.05 -7.50 11.07
CA LEU A 164 0.15 -7.77 9.64
C LEU A 164 1.39 -8.65 9.41
N ASN A 165 2.48 -8.38 10.12
CA ASN A 165 3.70 -9.19 10.06
C ASN A 165 3.46 -10.63 10.52
N LEU A 166 2.67 -10.86 11.58
CA LEU A 166 2.28 -12.18 12.05
C LEU A 166 1.55 -13.00 10.97
N TYR A 167 0.79 -12.35 10.11
CA TYR A 167 0.09 -12.97 8.98
C TYR A 167 0.87 -12.89 7.66
N HIS A 168 2.16 -12.51 7.70
CA HIS A 168 3.03 -12.38 6.54
C HIS A 168 2.48 -11.43 5.45
N ILE A 169 1.68 -10.44 5.85
CA ILE A 169 1.13 -9.42 4.95
C ILE A 169 2.12 -8.25 4.87
N PRO A 170 2.72 -7.97 3.70
CA PRO A 170 3.65 -6.86 3.53
C PRO A 170 3.02 -5.51 3.88
N VAL A 171 3.76 -4.66 4.61
CA VAL A 171 3.31 -3.33 5.01
C VAL A 171 4.09 -2.27 4.25
N ILE A 172 3.39 -1.28 3.70
CA ILE A 172 3.95 -0.09 3.04
C ILE A 172 3.61 1.14 3.89
N PRO A 173 4.50 1.59 4.79
CA PRO A 173 4.23 2.74 5.66
C PRO A 173 4.37 4.05 4.88
N VAL A 174 3.33 4.90 4.92
CA VAL A 174 3.27 6.18 4.21
C VAL A 174 2.92 7.31 5.16
N LEU A 175 3.76 8.36 5.18
CA LEU A 175 3.55 9.58 5.95
C LEU A 175 2.98 10.69 5.05
N THR A 176 1.71 10.95 5.17
CA THR A 176 1.00 12.00 4.42
C THR A 176 1.21 13.39 5.00
N LYS A 177 0.77 14.41 4.24
CA LYS A 177 0.79 15.84 4.64
C LYS A 177 2.21 16.36 4.89
N ALA A 178 3.21 15.83 4.21
CA ALA A 178 4.59 16.27 4.31
C ALA A 178 4.75 17.78 4.02
N ASP A 179 3.92 18.34 3.13
CA ASP A 179 3.86 19.76 2.81
C ASP A 179 3.51 20.68 4.01
N LYS A 180 3.00 20.13 5.10
CA LYS A 180 2.65 20.89 6.31
C LYS A 180 3.84 21.13 7.25
N LEU A 181 4.99 20.55 6.96
CA LEU A 181 6.21 20.68 7.76
C LEU A 181 7.40 21.12 6.90
N SER A 182 8.29 21.96 7.47
CA SER A 182 9.60 22.23 6.86
C SER A 182 10.47 20.99 6.85
N LYS A 183 11.48 20.91 5.96
CA LYS A 183 12.38 19.74 5.84
C LYS A 183 12.99 19.33 7.18
N ASN A 184 13.46 20.29 7.99
CA ASN A 184 14.02 20.02 9.30
C ASN A 184 12.98 19.39 10.25
N LYS A 185 11.75 19.89 10.25
CA LYS A 185 10.66 19.31 11.05
C LYS A 185 10.25 17.94 10.52
N GLN A 186 10.25 17.73 9.19
CA GLN A 186 10.01 16.41 8.60
C GLN A 186 11.04 15.39 9.10
N ASN A 187 12.35 15.74 9.03
CA ASN A 187 13.41 14.85 9.48
C ASN A 187 13.30 14.48 10.96
N LYS A 188 13.02 15.47 11.82
CA LYS A 188 12.79 15.22 13.25
C LYS A 188 11.59 14.30 13.46
N GLN A 189 10.49 14.56 12.77
CA GLN A 189 9.25 13.80 12.92
C GLN A 189 9.40 12.36 12.40
N VAL A 190 10.11 12.17 11.27
CA VAL A 190 10.45 10.83 10.75
C VAL A 190 11.22 10.04 11.80
N GLY A 191 12.24 10.62 12.43
CA GLY A 191 13.00 9.93 13.49
C GLY A 191 12.14 9.51 14.68
N LEU A 192 11.18 10.37 15.11
CA LEU A 192 10.24 10.00 16.17
C LEU A 192 9.28 8.87 15.75
N ILE A 193 8.84 8.90 14.50
CA ILE A 193 7.90 7.90 13.97
C ILE A 193 8.58 6.55 13.76
N THR A 194 9.80 6.54 13.19
CA THR A 194 10.55 5.28 13.01
C THR A 194 10.86 4.62 14.34
N ALA A 195 11.27 5.40 15.35
CA ALA A 195 11.49 4.89 16.70
C ALA A 195 10.22 4.33 17.33
N ALA A 196 9.06 5.01 17.16
CA ALA A 196 7.79 4.56 17.72
C ALA A 196 7.24 3.30 17.03
N LEU A 197 7.53 3.10 15.74
CA LEU A 197 7.09 1.93 14.97
C LEU A 197 8.15 0.81 14.95
N GLU A 198 9.38 1.06 15.41
CA GLU A 198 10.55 0.17 15.33
C GLU A 198 10.79 -0.34 13.88
N ILE A 199 10.78 0.60 12.94
CA ILE A 199 11.06 0.35 11.53
C ILE A 199 12.19 1.23 11.02
N ASP A 200 12.85 0.82 9.93
CA ASP A 200 13.89 1.60 9.29
C ASP A 200 13.32 2.80 8.52
N ARG A 201 14.13 3.86 8.44
CA ARG A 201 13.76 5.10 7.73
C ARG A 201 13.45 4.86 6.26
N GLU A 202 14.16 3.95 5.64
CA GLU A 202 14.07 3.56 4.22
C GLU A 202 12.73 2.93 3.89
N GLN A 203 12.07 2.30 4.87
CA GLN A 203 10.74 1.71 4.72
C GLN A 203 9.63 2.77 4.64
N LEU A 204 9.88 4.00 5.17
CA LEU A 204 8.91 5.08 5.14
C LEU A 204 8.89 5.82 3.81
N THR A 205 7.70 6.09 3.30
CA THR A 205 7.47 6.98 2.17
C THR A 205 6.83 8.27 2.64
N LEU A 206 7.52 9.41 2.43
CA LEU A 206 6.94 10.75 2.63
C LEU A 206 6.02 11.08 1.47
N PHE A 207 4.81 11.54 1.76
CA PHE A 207 3.81 11.83 0.74
C PHE A 207 3.11 13.18 0.97
N SER A 208 2.85 13.88 -0.14
CA SER A 208 1.99 15.06 -0.14
C SER A 208 1.06 15.04 -1.34
N ALA A 209 -0.24 15.00 -1.10
CA ALA A 209 -1.24 15.13 -2.15
C ALA A 209 -1.20 16.52 -2.83
N LYS A 210 -0.76 17.56 -2.12
CA LYS A 210 -0.65 18.94 -2.65
C LYS A 210 0.51 19.11 -3.63
N SER A 211 1.70 18.65 -3.25
CA SER A 211 2.92 18.79 -4.06
C SER A 211 3.26 17.56 -4.90
N ARG A 212 2.50 16.46 -4.74
CA ARG A 212 2.76 15.14 -5.34
C ARG A 212 4.08 14.49 -4.90
N LEU A 213 4.71 15.01 -3.85
CA LEU A 213 5.91 14.41 -3.27
C LEU A 213 5.65 12.93 -2.93
N GLY A 214 6.59 12.06 -3.32
CA GLY A 214 6.57 10.64 -3.00
C GLY A 214 5.58 9.80 -3.81
N LYS A 215 4.93 10.39 -4.83
CA LYS A 215 3.96 9.67 -5.66
C LYS A 215 4.62 8.57 -6.48
N GLU A 216 5.69 8.88 -7.20
CA GLU A 216 6.44 7.95 -8.03
C GLU A 216 7.03 6.83 -7.17
N ARG A 217 7.72 7.18 -6.06
CA ARG A 217 8.26 6.17 -5.13
C ARG A 217 7.19 5.21 -4.60
N LEU A 218 6.00 5.72 -4.27
CA LEU A 218 4.91 4.88 -3.79
C LEU A 218 4.39 3.96 -4.90
N TRP A 219 4.36 4.45 -6.15
CA TRP A 219 4.02 3.63 -7.31
C TRP A 219 5.03 2.51 -7.51
N ASP A 220 6.34 2.80 -7.49
CA ASP A 220 7.39 1.79 -7.63
C ASP A 220 7.24 0.66 -6.61
N ILE A 221 6.94 1.03 -5.35
CA ILE A 221 6.71 0.05 -4.28
C ILE A 221 5.45 -0.77 -4.57
N ILE A 222 4.34 -0.14 -4.95
CA ILE A 222 3.08 -0.82 -5.27
C ILE A 222 3.27 -1.79 -6.45
N GLU A 223 3.91 -1.34 -7.54
CA GLU A 223 4.22 -2.19 -8.69
C GLU A 223 5.01 -3.42 -8.31
N SER A 224 6.04 -3.25 -7.48
CA SER A 224 6.87 -4.37 -7.03
C SER A 224 6.06 -5.42 -6.26
N GLN A 225 4.97 -5.03 -5.58
CA GLN A 225 4.08 -5.97 -4.89
C GLN A 225 3.06 -6.63 -5.84
N VAL A 226 2.59 -5.88 -6.84
CA VAL A 226 1.61 -6.38 -7.82
C VAL A 226 2.25 -7.38 -8.81
N ILE A 227 3.52 -7.14 -9.19
CA ILE A 227 4.26 -7.98 -10.13
C ILE A 227 4.79 -9.27 -9.46
N ARG A 228 4.81 -9.38 -8.13
CA ARG A 228 5.14 -10.64 -7.46
C ARG A 228 4.18 -11.70 -7.97
N MET A 229 4.73 -12.60 -8.83
CA MET A 229 4.00 -13.78 -9.30
C MET A 229 3.40 -14.53 -8.11
N PRO A 230 2.20 -15.08 -8.23
CA PRO A 230 1.71 -16.02 -7.23
C PRO A 230 2.79 -17.06 -7.00
N GLN A 231 3.08 -17.39 -5.75
CA GLN A 231 3.81 -18.62 -5.46
C GLN A 231 2.99 -19.72 -6.11
N GLU A 232 3.56 -20.37 -7.13
CA GLU A 232 3.02 -21.61 -7.64
C GLU A 232 2.82 -22.51 -6.41
N GLU A 233 1.58 -22.87 -6.15
CA GLU A 233 1.30 -24.00 -5.28
C GLU A 233 2.06 -25.16 -5.90
N LEU A 234 3.18 -25.54 -5.28
CA LEU A 234 3.80 -26.82 -5.51
C LEU A 234 2.74 -27.84 -5.10
N GLN A 235 1.93 -28.25 -6.06
CA GLN A 235 1.18 -29.48 -5.96
C GLN A 235 2.25 -30.59 -5.92
N ASP A 236 2.63 -30.95 -4.70
CA ASP A 236 3.30 -32.22 -4.46
C ASP A 236 2.30 -33.31 -4.84
N GLY A 237 2.30 -33.64 -6.13
CA GLY A 237 1.79 -34.89 -6.64
C GLY A 237 2.79 -35.97 -6.22
N ILE A 238 2.47 -36.65 -5.13
CA ILE A 238 3.11 -37.93 -4.80
C ILE A 238 2.21 -39.01 -5.37
N PRO A 239 2.79 -39.92 -6.17
CA PRO A 239 2.10 -41.06 -6.74
C PRO A 239 1.65 -42.09 -5.66
#